data_ac969894e7fcb26ec3ea9c30e945a3da
#
_entry.id   ac969894e7fcb26ec3ea9c30e945a3da
#
_cell.length_a   1.000
_cell.length_b   1.000
_cell.length_c   1.000
_cell.angle_alpha   90.00
_cell.angle_beta   90.00
_cell.angle_gamma   90.00
#
_symmetry.space_group_name_H-M   'P 1'
#
loop_
_entity.id
_entity.type
_entity.pdbx_description
1 polymer ?
#
loop_
_entity_poly.entity_id
_entity_poly.type
_entity_poly.pdbx_seq_one_letter_code
_entity_poly.pdbx_strand_id
1 'polypeptide(L)'
;MDSKKLDAQSGHEFTLTAIIPALAGANMIYGVGMLDSALTWDYASVLLQNEFLDMVLQIVGGIKVSESNICYDVIKDVGPAGEFISHKHTLDNFKRMSKTTLMNRESREHWELGGSPDIVERAYEKSLEIIENDKPKPRSENIQKELDSIYAEFEAAVKERKAQKKKKK
;
A
#
# COMPACT_ATOMS: atom_id res chain seq x y z
N MET A 1 -4.25 -13.04 5.21
CA MET A 1 -5.37 -13.21 4.25
C MET A 1 -5.38 -14.63 3.72
N ASP A 2 -6.57 -15.19 3.58
CA ASP A 2 -6.74 -16.55 3.07
C ASP A 2 -7.01 -16.60 1.57
N SER A 3 -7.33 -15.45 0.95
CA SER A 3 -7.48 -15.36 -0.50
C SER A 3 -6.23 -15.81 -1.24
N LYS A 4 -6.42 -16.57 -2.36
CA LYS A 4 -5.36 -17.16 -3.18
C LYS A 4 -4.92 -16.24 -4.31
N LYS A 5 -5.65 -15.16 -4.54
CA LYS A 5 -5.39 -14.18 -5.60
C LYS A 5 -5.90 -12.80 -5.18
N LEU A 6 -5.52 -11.78 -5.95
CA LEU A 6 -6.09 -10.45 -5.82
C LEU A 6 -7.52 -10.44 -6.37
N ASP A 7 -8.49 -10.33 -5.46
CA ASP A 7 -9.92 -10.28 -5.78
C ASP A 7 -10.70 -9.54 -4.68
N ALA A 8 -12.02 -9.58 -4.73
CA ALA A 8 -12.88 -8.96 -3.74
C ALA A 8 -12.66 -9.53 -2.33
N GLN A 9 -12.35 -10.83 -2.21
CA GLN A 9 -12.03 -11.46 -0.94
C GLN A 9 -10.75 -10.88 -0.35
N SER A 10 -9.68 -10.79 -1.13
CA SER A 10 -8.38 -10.25 -0.65
C SER A 10 -8.50 -8.79 -0.19
N GLY A 11 -9.25 -7.96 -0.92
CA GLY A 11 -9.49 -6.58 -0.54
C GLY A 11 -10.28 -6.45 0.76
N HIS A 12 -11.31 -7.28 0.95
CA HIS A 12 -12.12 -7.30 2.15
C HIS A 12 -11.32 -7.77 3.37
N GLU A 13 -10.64 -8.91 3.27
CA GLU A 13 -9.83 -9.47 4.35
C GLU A 13 -8.73 -8.51 4.78
N PHE A 14 -8.00 -7.94 3.82
CA PHE A 14 -6.92 -6.99 4.13
C PHE A 14 -7.44 -5.76 4.85
N THR A 15 -8.50 -5.15 4.34
CA THR A 15 -9.06 -3.93 4.93
C THR A 15 -9.47 -4.14 6.38
N LEU A 16 -10.19 -5.23 6.68
CA LEU A 16 -10.63 -5.53 8.05
C LEU A 16 -9.45 -5.85 8.98
N THR A 17 -8.49 -6.65 8.53
CA THR A 17 -7.33 -7.03 9.35
C THR A 17 -6.33 -5.88 9.56
N ALA A 18 -6.38 -4.84 8.73
CA ALA A 18 -5.58 -3.64 8.89
C ALA A 18 -6.27 -2.58 9.77
N ILE A 19 -7.55 -2.28 9.50
CA ILE A 19 -8.24 -1.16 10.16
C ILE A 19 -8.53 -1.44 11.63
N ILE A 20 -8.92 -2.66 11.98
CA ILE A 20 -9.28 -2.99 13.37
C ILE A 20 -8.08 -2.85 14.30
N PRO A 21 -6.90 -3.47 14.05
CA PRO A 21 -5.74 -3.26 14.89
C PRO A 21 -5.22 -1.82 14.85
N ALA A 22 -5.31 -1.12 13.71
CA ALA A 22 -4.91 0.27 13.63
C ALA A 22 -5.74 1.17 14.56
N LEU A 23 -7.06 1.01 14.57
CA LEU A 23 -7.96 1.74 15.48
C LEU A 23 -7.77 1.34 16.95
N ALA A 24 -7.35 0.09 17.21
CA ALA A 24 -6.98 -0.38 18.54
C ALA A 24 -5.61 0.11 19.03
N GLY A 25 -4.88 0.88 18.23
CA GLY A 25 -3.59 1.48 18.59
C GLY A 25 -2.38 0.59 18.34
N ALA A 26 -2.46 -0.38 17.45
CA ALA A 26 -1.28 -1.17 17.05
C ALA A 26 -0.19 -0.27 16.45
N ASN A 27 1.03 -0.41 16.93
CA ASN A 27 2.18 0.37 16.45
C ASN A 27 2.74 -0.12 15.12
N MET A 28 2.43 -1.36 14.73
CA MET A 28 2.91 -1.96 13.49
C MET A 28 1.84 -2.87 12.87
N ILE A 29 1.62 -2.70 11.59
CA ILE A 29 0.84 -3.59 10.74
C ILE A 29 1.79 -4.15 9.70
N TYR A 30 1.89 -5.46 9.57
CA TYR A 30 2.80 -6.14 8.65
C TYR A 30 2.08 -7.16 7.79
N GLY A 31 2.78 -7.72 6.79
CA GLY A 31 2.23 -8.75 5.92
C GLY A 31 1.65 -8.21 4.62
N VAL A 32 2.04 -6.99 4.23
CA VAL A 32 1.69 -6.41 2.93
C VAL A 32 2.21 -7.31 1.81
N GLY A 33 1.37 -7.59 0.81
CA GLY A 33 1.69 -8.49 -0.30
C GLY A 33 1.42 -9.97 -0.05
N MET A 34 1.10 -10.37 1.18
CA MET A 34 0.88 -11.78 1.52
C MET A 34 -0.52 -12.25 1.15
N LEU A 35 -0.59 -13.37 0.45
CA LEU A 35 -1.78 -14.13 0.09
C LEU A 35 -1.67 -15.55 0.63
N ASP A 36 -2.76 -16.32 0.55
CA ASP A 36 -2.80 -17.75 0.87
C ASP A 36 -2.17 -18.07 2.25
N SER A 37 -2.65 -17.41 3.30
CA SER A 37 -2.13 -17.59 4.66
C SER A 37 -0.61 -17.39 4.77
N ALA A 38 -0.08 -16.41 4.03
CA ALA A 38 1.34 -16.07 3.92
C ALA A 38 2.21 -17.10 3.19
N LEU A 39 1.62 -18.01 2.42
CA LEU A 39 2.35 -18.95 1.56
C LEU A 39 2.75 -18.35 0.21
N THR A 40 2.05 -17.31 -0.21
CA THR A 40 2.30 -16.59 -1.47
C THR A 40 2.55 -15.12 -1.18
N TRP A 41 3.47 -14.52 -1.91
CA TRP A 41 3.72 -13.08 -1.90
C TRP A 41 3.60 -12.53 -3.31
N ASP A 42 2.85 -11.44 -3.48
CA ASP A 42 2.48 -10.89 -4.77
C ASP A 42 2.81 -9.39 -4.84
N TYR A 43 3.54 -8.98 -5.89
CA TYR A 43 4.00 -7.60 -6.05
C TYR A 43 2.86 -6.60 -6.27
N ALA A 44 1.84 -6.98 -7.05
CA ALA A 44 0.68 -6.14 -7.26
C ALA A 44 -0.13 -5.97 -5.98
N SER A 45 -0.21 -7.05 -5.17
CA SER A 45 -0.80 -7.01 -3.83
C SER A 45 -0.11 -5.99 -2.93
N VAL A 46 1.22 -5.88 -2.98
CA VAL A 46 1.96 -4.86 -2.21
C VAL A 46 1.49 -3.46 -2.56
N LEU A 47 1.36 -3.14 -3.85
CA LEU A 47 0.97 -1.80 -4.29
C LEU A 47 -0.47 -1.46 -3.89
N LEU A 48 -1.40 -2.39 -4.10
CA LEU A 48 -2.80 -2.21 -3.72
C LEU A 48 -2.98 -2.03 -2.22
N GLN A 49 -2.34 -2.89 -1.44
CA GLN A 49 -2.45 -2.85 0.01
C GLN A 49 -1.77 -1.62 0.61
N ASN A 50 -0.69 -1.13 0.00
CA ASN A 50 -0.08 0.13 0.40
C ASN A 50 -1.07 1.30 0.21
N GLU A 51 -1.79 1.35 -0.90
CA GLU A 51 -2.82 2.37 -1.13
C GLU A 51 -4.01 2.23 -0.15
N PHE A 52 -4.40 1.00 0.19
CA PHE A 52 -5.42 0.76 1.22
C PHE A 52 -4.95 1.20 2.61
N LEU A 53 -3.67 0.99 2.95
CA LEU A 53 -3.10 1.45 4.21
C LEU A 53 -3.11 2.96 4.34
N ASP A 54 -2.87 3.71 3.28
CA ASP A 54 -3.01 5.17 3.30
C ASP A 54 -4.42 5.60 3.71
N MET A 55 -5.46 4.88 3.25
CA MET A 55 -6.84 5.13 3.67
C MET A 55 -7.07 4.74 5.13
N VAL A 56 -6.53 3.63 5.58
CA VAL A 56 -6.60 3.18 6.98
C VAL A 56 -5.95 4.22 7.89
N LEU A 57 -4.77 4.72 7.54
CA LEU A 57 -4.07 5.74 8.32
C LEU A 57 -4.84 7.07 8.36
N GLN A 58 -5.53 7.42 7.28
CA GLN A 58 -6.39 8.58 7.26
C GLN A 58 -7.58 8.44 8.22
N ILE A 59 -8.18 7.24 8.29
CA ILE A 59 -9.27 6.94 9.25
C ILE A 59 -8.76 7.03 10.70
N VAL A 60 -7.59 6.45 10.98
CA VAL A 60 -6.94 6.51 12.32
C VAL A 60 -6.64 7.95 12.73
N GLY A 61 -6.29 8.81 11.77
CA GLY A 61 -6.09 10.24 11.99
C GLY A 61 -7.33 11.00 12.47
N GLY A 62 -8.52 10.41 12.29
CA GLY A 62 -9.81 10.94 12.72
C GLY A 62 -10.21 12.24 12.02
N ILE A 63 -11.27 12.84 12.50
CA ILE A 63 -11.78 14.14 12.02
C ILE A 63 -11.26 15.24 12.93
N LYS A 64 -10.49 16.16 12.36
CA LYS A 64 -10.01 17.33 13.10
C LYS A 64 -11.14 18.35 13.26
N VAL A 65 -11.54 18.61 14.50
CA VAL A 65 -12.54 19.63 14.83
C VAL A 65 -11.80 20.90 15.23
N SER A 66 -12.01 21.99 14.47
CA SER A 66 -11.48 23.32 14.74
C SER A 66 -12.40 24.35 14.09
N GLU A 67 -12.30 25.60 14.50
CA GLU A 67 -13.04 26.70 13.89
C GLU A 67 -12.90 26.73 12.36
N SER A 68 -11.69 26.56 11.86
CA SER A 68 -11.41 26.53 10.44
C SER A 68 -11.99 25.31 9.70
N ASN A 69 -12.20 24.17 10.39
CA ASN A 69 -12.79 22.96 9.79
C ASN A 69 -14.32 22.93 9.91
N ILE A 70 -14.90 23.65 10.90
CA ILE A 70 -16.35 23.86 11.01
C ILE A 70 -16.85 24.72 9.87
N CYS A 71 -15.99 25.61 9.36
CA CYS A 71 -16.24 26.42 8.17
C CYS A 71 -17.49 27.35 8.29
N TYR A 72 -17.84 27.79 9.50
CA TYR A 72 -19.03 28.63 9.72
C TYR A 72 -19.00 29.91 8.88
N ASP A 73 -17.86 30.60 8.85
CA ASP A 73 -17.72 31.84 8.08
C ASP A 73 -17.83 31.59 6.56
N VAL A 74 -17.32 30.46 6.08
CA VAL A 74 -17.44 30.04 4.68
C VAL A 74 -18.90 29.77 4.32
N ILE A 75 -19.64 29.09 5.19
CA ILE A 75 -21.07 28.81 4.99
C ILE A 75 -21.86 30.13 4.96
N LYS A 76 -21.53 31.06 5.85
CA LYS A 76 -22.16 32.37 5.91
C LYS A 76 -21.86 33.22 4.67
N ASP A 77 -20.63 33.20 4.19
CA ASP A 77 -20.17 33.94 3.02
C ASP A 77 -20.85 33.45 1.73
N VAL A 78 -20.90 32.13 1.56
CA VAL A 78 -21.56 31.51 0.40
C VAL A 78 -23.08 31.71 0.42
N GLY A 79 -23.69 31.62 1.59
CA GLY A 79 -25.13 31.85 1.78
C GLY A 79 -26.02 30.76 1.14
N PRO A 80 -27.36 30.95 1.30
CA PRO A 80 -28.33 30.02 0.73
C PRO A 80 -28.30 30.02 -0.81
N ALA A 81 -28.38 28.81 -1.39
CA ALA A 81 -28.31 28.54 -2.84
C ALA A 81 -26.99 28.97 -3.53
N GLY A 82 -25.95 29.35 -2.76
CA GLY A 82 -24.63 29.62 -3.26
C GLY A 82 -23.85 28.31 -3.54
N GLU A 83 -22.72 28.44 -4.23
CA GLU A 83 -21.88 27.27 -4.56
C GLU A 83 -20.48 27.40 -3.91
N PHE A 84 -19.94 26.27 -3.48
CA PHE A 84 -18.67 26.21 -2.74
C PHE A 84 -17.45 25.93 -3.62
N ILE A 85 -17.64 25.54 -4.88
CA ILE A 85 -16.55 25.06 -5.75
C ILE A 85 -15.53 26.17 -6.00
N SER A 86 -15.99 27.39 -6.27
CA SER A 86 -15.14 28.56 -6.53
C SER A 86 -14.60 29.21 -5.26
N HIS A 87 -15.07 28.82 -4.09
CA HIS A 87 -14.64 29.44 -2.85
C HIS A 87 -13.18 29.08 -2.50
N LYS A 88 -12.39 30.04 -2.06
CA LYS A 88 -10.97 29.87 -1.71
C LYS A 88 -10.73 28.72 -0.73
N HIS A 89 -11.61 28.55 0.27
CA HIS A 89 -11.51 27.46 1.24
C HIS A 89 -11.55 26.08 0.57
N THR A 90 -12.38 25.89 -0.44
CA THR A 90 -12.45 24.63 -1.20
C THR A 90 -11.13 24.36 -1.93
N LEU A 91 -10.58 25.37 -2.60
CA LEU A 91 -9.30 25.27 -3.29
C LEU A 91 -8.15 24.95 -2.33
N ASP A 92 -8.09 25.63 -1.17
CA ASP A 92 -7.04 25.41 -0.17
C ASP A 92 -7.11 24.00 0.46
N ASN A 93 -8.30 23.39 0.53
CA ASN A 93 -8.51 22.08 1.15
C ASN A 93 -8.67 20.93 0.15
N PHE A 94 -8.73 21.20 -1.13
CA PHE A 94 -8.90 20.20 -2.18
C PHE A 94 -7.83 19.07 -2.10
N LYS A 95 -6.61 19.41 -1.72
CA LYS A 95 -5.49 18.46 -1.59
C LYS A 95 -5.57 17.56 -0.35
N ARG A 96 -6.53 17.78 0.55
CA ARG A 96 -6.75 16.94 1.74
C ARG A 96 -7.47 15.63 1.43
N MET A 97 -8.05 15.49 0.24
CA MET A 97 -8.65 14.23 -0.19
C MET A 97 -7.59 13.16 -0.34
N SER A 98 -7.96 11.91 -0.05
CA SER A 98 -7.05 10.78 -0.24
C SER A 98 -6.57 10.73 -1.69
N LYS A 99 -5.26 10.67 -1.87
CA LYS A 99 -4.64 10.53 -3.19
C LYS A 99 -4.57 9.05 -3.52
N THR A 100 -5.36 8.62 -4.47
CA THR A 100 -5.28 7.27 -5.01
C THR A 100 -4.56 7.31 -6.35
N THR A 101 -3.72 6.32 -6.61
CA THR A 101 -3.00 6.17 -7.88
C THR A 101 -3.51 4.98 -8.67
N LEU A 102 -3.90 3.92 -7.99
CA LEU A 102 -4.45 2.70 -8.58
C LEU A 102 -5.98 2.69 -8.61
N MET A 103 -6.62 3.18 -7.55
CA MET A 103 -8.09 3.30 -7.54
C MET A 103 -8.57 4.33 -8.55
N ASN A 104 -9.52 3.93 -9.38
CA ASN A 104 -10.17 4.83 -10.32
C ASN A 104 -11.27 5.64 -9.62
N ARG A 105 -11.24 6.96 -9.83
CA ARG A 105 -12.25 7.92 -9.35
C ARG A 105 -12.82 8.77 -10.48
N GLU A 106 -12.60 8.37 -11.70
CA GLU A 106 -13.13 9.02 -12.89
C GLU A 106 -14.63 8.74 -13.03
N SER A 107 -15.28 9.50 -13.90
CA SER A 107 -16.64 9.17 -14.32
C SER A 107 -16.64 7.83 -15.10
N ARG A 108 -17.77 7.16 -15.13
CA ARG A 108 -17.92 5.92 -15.90
C ARG A 108 -17.52 6.10 -17.36
N GLU A 109 -17.92 7.22 -17.97
CA GLU A 109 -17.59 7.55 -19.35
C GLU A 109 -16.08 7.64 -19.59
N HIS A 110 -15.36 8.35 -18.73
CA HIS A 110 -13.89 8.46 -18.84
C HIS A 110 -13.20 7.12 -18.62
N TRP A 111 -13.68 6.32 -17.67
CA TRP A 111 -13.15 4.99 -17.42
C TRP A 111 -13.35 4.06 -18.63
N GLU A 112 -14.55 4.10 -19.27
CA GLU A 112 -14.85 3.32 -20.49
C GLU A 112 -14.00 3.78 -21.69
N LEU A 113 -13.83 5.09 -21.88
CA LEU A 113 -12.93 5.65 -22.90
C LEU A 113 -11.46 5.29 -22.66
N GLY A 114 -11.06 5.14 -21.42
CA GLY A 114 -9.72 4.69 -21.02
C GLY A 114 -9.48 3.19 -21.16
N GLY A 115 -10.43 2.42 -21.73
CA GLY A 115 -10.28 0.98 -21.94
C GLY A 115 -10.77 0.12 -20.78
N SER A 116 -11.48 0.70 -19.82
CA SER A 116 -12.09 0.00 -18.66
C SER A 116 -11.09 -0.83 -17.84
N PRO A 117 -9.90 -0.32 -17.51
CA PRO A 117 -8.87 -1.12 -16.85
C PRO A 117 -9.31 -1.55 -15.45
N ASP A 118 -9.07 -2.81 -15.10
CA ASP A 118 -9.22 -3.35 -13.77
C ASP A 118 -8.12 -2.83 -12.84
N ILE A 119 -8.44 -2.65 -11.56
CA ILE A 119 -7.47 -2.17 -10.57
C ILE A 119 -6.31 -3.15 -10.36
N VAL A 120 -6.57 -4.45 -10.48
CA VAL A 120 -5.56 -5.50 -10.34
C VAL A 120 -4.62 -5.48 -11.53
N GLU A 121 -5.14 -5.33 -12.76
CA GLU A 121 -4.34 -5.19 -13.98
C GLU A 121 -3.39 -4.00 -13.86
N ARG A 122 -3.89 -2.83 -13.48
CA ARG A 122 -3.06 -1.63 -13.27
C ARG A 122 -1.99 -1.83 -12.19
N ALA A 123 -2.31 -2.56 -11.14
CA ALA A 123 -1.35 -2.86 -10.10
C ALA A 123 -0.23 -3.79 -10.60
N TYR A 124 -0.55 -4.80 -11.41
CA TYR A 124 0.44 -5.65 -12.06
C TYR A 124 1.34 -4.87 -13.03
N GLU A 125 0.77 -4.09 -13.92
CA GLU A 125 1.53 -3.23 -14.84
C GLU A 125 2.47 -2.30 -14.08
N LYS A 126 1.97 -1.63 -13.03
CA LYS A 126 2.78 -0.73 -12.22
C LYS A 126 3.88 -1.46 -11.44
N SER A 127 3.62 -2.68 -10.97
CA SER A 127 4.62 -3.49 -10.29
C SER A 127 5.77 -3.89 -11.22
N LEU A 128 5.45 -4.27 -12.45
CA LEU A 128 6.45 -4.60 -13.47
C LEU A 128 7.29 -3.37 -13.84
N GLU A 129 6.64 -2.22 -14.05
CA GLU A 129 7.33 -0.95 -14.30
C GLU A 129 8.35 -0.62 -13.21
N ILE A 130 7.97 -0.78 -11.94
CA ILE A 130 8.87 -0.54 -10.79
C ILE A 130 10.04 -1.52 -10.80
N ILE A 131 9.78 -2.82 -10.98
CA ILE A 131 10.82 -3.86 -11.00
C ILE A 131 11.84 -3.63 -12.12
N GLU A 132 11.37 -3.18 -13.29
CA GLU A 132 12.24 -2.93 -14.43
C GLU A 132 13.07 -1.65 -14.28
N ASN A 133 12.50 -0.59 -13.74
CA ASN A 133 13.09 0.75 -13.71
C ASN A 133 13.79 1.09 -12.39
N ASP A 134 13.33 0.57 -11.26
CA ASP A 134 13.91 0.86 -9.96
C ASP A 134 15.09 -0.10 -9.66
N LYS A 135 16.29 0.40 -9.90
CA LYS A 135 17.51 -0.35 -9.59
C LYS A 135 17.97 0.02 -8.19
N PRO A 136 18.17 -0.96 -7.30
CA PRO A 136 18.71 -0.70 -5.98
C PRO A 136 20.08 -0.04 -6.10
N LYS A 137 20.33 0.95 -5.24
CA LYS A 137 21.65 1.60 -5.18
C LYS A 137 22.71 0.53 -4.92
N PRO A 138 23.80 0.48 -5.71
CA PRO A 138 24.86 -0.48 -5.47
C PRO A 138 25.47 -0.25 -4.10
N ARG A 139 25.75 -1.33 -3.39
CA ARG A 139 26.48 -1.28 -2.14
C ARG A 139 27.95 -0.97 -2.41
N SER A 140 28.66 -0.45 -1.43
CA SER A 140 30.13 -0.30 -1.55
C SER A 140 30.76 -1.69 -1.72
N GLU A 141 31.86 -1.75 -2.48
CA GLU A 141 32.56 -3.03 -2.72
C GLU A 141 32.98 -3.74 -1.43
N ASN A 142 33.36 -2.98 -0.40
CA ASN A 142 33.75 -3.57 0.88
C ASN A 142 32.57 -4.26 1.57
N ILE A 143 31.39 -3.62 1.60
CA ILE A 143 30.17 -4.21 2.17
C ILE A 143 29.77 -5.45 1.35
N GLN A 144 29.89 -5.41 0.03
CA GLN A 144 29.55 -6.56 -0.80
C GLN A 144 30.48 -7.76 -0.50
N LYS A 145 31.80 -7.54 -0.41
CA LYS A 145 32.77 -8.58 -0.06
C LYS A 145 32.52 -9.19 1.31
N GLU A 146 32.18 -8.36 2.30
CA GLU A 146 31.84 -8.84 3.64
C GLU A 146 30.58 -9.72 3.63
N LEU A 147 29.53 -9.30 2.91
CA LEU A 147 28.32 -10.10 2.73
C LEU A 147 28.62 -11.42 2.03
N ASP A 148 29.40 -11.42 0.96
CA ASP A 148 29.75 -12.62 0.21
C ASP A 148 30.54 -13.62 1.10
N SER A 149 31.42 -13.11 1.97
CA SER A 149 32.12 -13.94 2.96
C SER A 149 31.15 -14.59 3.97
N ILE A 150 30.21 -13.81 4.52
CA ILE A 150 29.21 -14.32 5.46
C ILE A 150 28.33 -15.38 4.81
N TYR A 151 27.91 -15.17 3.56
CA TYR A 151 27.14 -16.17 2.82
C TYR A 151 27.93 -17.45 2.58
N ALA A 152 29.19 -17.34 2.18
CA ALA A 152 30.05 -18.51 1.94
C ALA A 152 30.27 -19.33 3.23
N GLU A 153 30.53 -18.69 4.35
CA GLU A 153 30.65 -19.34 5.67
C GLU A 153 29.37 -20.06 6.08
N PHE A 154 28.22 -19.41 5.90
CA PHE A 154 26.92 -20.01 6.21
C PHE A 154 26.63 -21.23 5.33
N GLU A 155 26.87 -21.14 4.02
CA GLU A 155 26.69 -22.29 3.10
C GLU A 155 27.59 -23.46 3.46
N ALA A 156 28.86 -23.19 3.82
CA ALA A 156 29.77 -24.23 4.28
C ALA A 156 29.25 -24.93 5.54
N ALA A 157 28.83 -24.16 6.54
CA ALA A 157 28.27 -24.70 7.77
C ALA A 157 26.99 -25.53 7.54
N VAL A 158 26.11 -25.10 6.60
CA VAL A 158 24.90 -25.85 6.24
C VAL A 158 25.26 -27.16 5.54
N LYS A 159 26.25 -27.15 4.63
CA LYS A 159 26.74 -28.38 3.94
C LYS A 159 27.29 -29.37 4.94
N GLU A 160 28.10 -28.95 5.88
CA GLU A 160 28.64 -29.81 6.94
C GLU A 160 27.55 -30.42 7.83
N ARG A 161 26.58 -29.60 8.27
CA ARG A 161 25.42 -30.09 9.06
C ARG A 161 24.62 -31.16 8.30
N LYS A 162 24.38 -30.95 7.00
CA LYS A 162 23.68 -31.93 6.15
C LYS A 162 24.48 -33.21 6.01
N ALA A 163 25.81 -33.14 5.83
CA ALA A 163 26.70 -34.31 5.75
C ALA A 163 26.73 -35.12 7.06
N GLN A 164 26.80 -34.43 8.20
CA GLN A 164 26.76 -35.10 9.52
C GLN A 164 25.42 -35.80 9.79
N LYS A 165 24.28 -35.19 9.37
CA LYS A 165 22.96 -35.84 9.49
C LYS A 165 22.80 -37.06 8.61
N LYS A 166 23.45 -37.09 7.44
CA LYS A 166 23.46 -38.31 6.56
C LYS A 166 24.31 -39.44 7.11
N LYS A 167 25.35 -39.14 7.89
CA LYS A 167 26.21 -40.17 8.52
C LYS A 167 25.60 -40.79 9.78
N LYS A 168 24.55 -40.17 10.34
CA LYS A 168 23.87 -40.63 11.57
C LYS A 168 22.57 -41.42 11.26
N LYS A 169 22.19 -41.53 10.01
CA LYS A 169 21.13 -42.41 9.51
C LYS A 169 21.76 -43.65 8.82
#